data_4de5f9f2d7788789c4594c2848de42eb
#
_entry.id   4de5f9f2d7788789c4594c2848de42eb
#
_cell.length_a   1.000
_cell.length_b   1.000
_cell.length_c   1.000
_cell.angle_alpha   90.00
_cell.angle_beta   90.00
_cell.angle_gamma   90.00
#
_symmetry.space_group_name_H-M   'P 1'
#
loop_
_entity.id
_entity.type
_entity.pdbx_description
1 polymer ?
#
loop_
_entity_poly.entity_id
_entity_poly.type
_entity_poly.pdbx_seq_one_letter_code
_entity_poly.pdbx_strand_id
1 'polypeptide(L)'
;VGVKALTDICCTSGNAVEVIESLPRDEKIVFAPDRNLGNYIKSLTGRQDMVVWDGACGVHEEFSVEKILELKKLHPEAKVLAHPECRRPVLLVADHIGSTAALLKFASEDPAREFIVVTEAGILHRMRQENPGKTFIPAPPAGSSCGCNNCAYMKMVTLEKIYRALRDEKPEVLIDE
;
A
#
# COMPACT_ATOMS: atom_id res chain seq x y z
N VAL A 1 2.32 -15.73 8.89
CA VAL A 1 1.80 -15.96 10.24
C VAL A 1 2.97 -16.14 11.21
N GLY A 2 3.92 -17.06 10.99
CA GLY A 2 5.04 -17.32 11.88
C GLY A 2 5.85 -16.06 12.25
N VAL A 3 6.21 -15.21 11.27
CA VAL A 3 6.91 -13.94 11.56
C VAL A 3 6.08 -13.03 12.47
N LYS A 4 4.78 -12.92 12.26
CA LYS A 4 3.91 -12.10 13.13
C LYS A 4 3.82 -12.63 14.55
N ALA A 5 3.93 -13.93 14.74
CA ALA A 5 3.94 -14.55 16.07
C ALA A 5 5.19 -14.24 16.89
N LEU A 6 6.29 -13.91 16.20
CA LEU A 6 7.58 -13.54 16.81
C LEU A 6 7.80 -12.02 16.86
N THR A 7 6.81 -11.22 16.49
CA THR A 7 6.90 -9.76 16.42
C THR A 7 6.28 -9.15 17.68
N ASP A 8 6.93 -8.19 18.30
CA ASP A 8 6.42 -7.50 19.48
C ASP A 8 5.16 -6.67 19.15
N ILE A 9 5.16 -5.99 18.01
CA ILE A 9 4.03 -5.17 17.58
C ILE A 9 3.74 -5.38 16.09
N CYS A 10 2.47 -5.70 15.77
CA CYS A 10 1.98 -5.73 14.41
C CYS A 10 1.28 -4.42 14.05
N CYS A 11 1.65 -3.83 12.93
CA CYS A 11 1.04 -2.60 12.40
C CYS A 11 0.63 -2.75 10.94
N THR A 12 0.01 -1.71 10.42
CA THR A 12 -0.32 -1.55 8.99
C THR A 12 0.28 -0.24 8.48
N SER A 13 0.29 -0.03 7.16
CA SER A 13 0.70 1.26 6.58
C SER A 13 -0.13 2.45 7.10
N GLY A 14 -1.31 2.19 7.69
CA GLY A 14 -2.18 3.24 8.21
C GLY A 14 -1.83 3.75 9.61
N ASN A 15 -1.13 2.95 10.42
CA ASN A 15 -0.79 3.29 11.81
C ASN A 15 0.70 3.08 12.14
N ALA A 16 1.52 2.72 11.16
CA ALA A 16 2.92 2.41 11.42
C ALA A 16 3.73 3.60 11.94
N VAL A 17 3.43 4.82 11.49
CA VAL A 17 4.08 6.04 11.98
C VAL A 17 3.77 6.24 13.47
N GLU A 18 2.49 6.15 13.86
CA GLU A 18 2.03 6.31 15.24
C GLU A 18 2.65 5.25 16.16
N VAL A 19 2.72 4.00 15.68
CA VAL A 19 3.38 2.91 16.42
C VAL A 19 4.87 3.22 16.66
N ILE A 20 5.59 3.62 15.61
CA ILE A 20 7.03 3.95 15.74
C ILE A 20 7.25 5.17 16.64
N GLU A 21 6.38 6.18 16.58
CA GLU A 21 6.47 7.37 17.43
C GLU A 21 6.14 7.10 18.90
N SER A 22 5.32 6.09 19.18
CA SER A 22 4.98 5.68 20.54
C SER A 22 6.12 4.97 21.29
N LEU A 23 7.14 4.49 20.58
CA LEU A 23 8.27 3.79 21.16
C LEU A 23 9.34 4.76 21.69
N PRO A 24 10.04 4.41 22.81
CA PRO A 24 11.16 5.18 23.33
C PRO A 24 12.19 5.49 22.24
N ARG A 25 12.84 6.67 22.33
CA ARG A 25 13.78 7.11 21.27
C ARG A 25 15.05 6.27 21.20
N ASP A 26 15.45 5.64 22.28
CA ASP A 26 16.61 4.75 22.42
C ASP A 26 16.27 3.27 22.11
N GLU A 27 14.99 2.95 21.89
CA GLU A 27 14.57 1.59 21.54
C GLU A 27 15.10 1.19 20.15
N LYS A 28 15.67 0.00 20.07
CA LYS A 28 16.13 -0.58 18.79
C LYS A 28 14.97 -1.22 18.06
N ILE A 29 14.71 -0.76 16.84
CA ILE A 29 13.57 -1.22 16.04
C ILE A 29 14.06 -2.00 14.84
N VAL A 30 13.51 -3.20 14.64
CA VAL A 30 13.60 -3.95 13.38
C VAL A 30 12.23 -3.88 12.70
N PHE A 31 12.18 -3.22 11.55
CA PHE A 31 10.95 -3.06 10.76
C PHE A 31 10.91 -4.05 9.60
N ALA A 32 9.82 -4.79 9.49
CA ALA A 32 9.56 -5.76 8.42
C ALA A 32 8.06 -5.72 8.03
N PRO A 33 7.66 -6.23 6.85
CA PRO A 33 8.48 -6.91 5.85
C PRO A 33 8.89 -6.03 4.65
N ASP A 34 8.42 -4.77 4.55
CA ASP A 34 8.60 -3.94 3.35
C ASP A 34 9.60 -2.81 3.57
N ARG A 35 10.67 -2.79 2.75
CA ARG A 35 11.75 -1.80 2.84
C ARG A 35 11.32 -0.39 2.43
N ASN A 36 10.41 -0.28 1.45
CA ASN A 36 9.96 1.02 0.98
C ASN A 36 9.11 1.71 2.06
N LEU A 37 8.15 0.97 2.63
CA LEU A 37 7.36 1.44 3.78
C LEU A 37 8.28 1.78 4.97
N GLY A 38 9.23 0.92 5.32
CA GLY A 38 10.17 1.16 6.41
C GLY A 38 11.00 2.43 6.18
N ASN A 39 11.54 2.63 4.98
CA ASN A 39 12.30 3.83 4.64
C ASN A 39 11.41 5.10 4.60
N TYR A 40 10.18 4.98 4.15
CA TYR A 40 9.21 6.06 4.21
C TYR A 40 8.93 6.49 5.66
N ILE A 41 8.69 5.53 6.56
CA ILE A 41 8.50 5.77 7.98
C ILE A 41 9.75 6.42 8.62
N LYS A 42 10.96 5.93 8.30
CA LYS A 42 12.21 6.55 8.74
C LYS A 42 12.25 8.04 8.36
N SER A 43 11.84 8.38 7.15
CA SER A 43 11.85 9.76 6.66
C SER A 43 10.86 10.66 7.40
N LEU A 44 9.72 10.12 7.85
CA LEU A 44 8.71 10.87 8.59
C LEU A 44 9.04 11.02 10.07
N THR A 45 9.52 9.94 10.70
CA THR A 45 9.74 9.88 12.15
C THR A 45 11.14 10.33 12.59
N GLY A 46 12.08 10.44 11.64
CA GLY A 46 13.48 10.73 11.91
C GLY A 46 14.26 9.59 12.59
N ARG A 47 13.68 8.38 12.71
CA ARG A 47 14.29 7.18 13.30
C ARG A 47 15.32 6.56 12.36
N GLN A 48 16.47 7.21 12.18
CA GLN A 48 17.52 6.75 11.26
C GLN A 48 18.22 5.44 11.68
N ASP A 49 18.19 5.12 12.97
CA ASP A 49 18.74 3.91 13.59
C ASP A 49 17.88 2.65 13.39
N MET A 50 16.62 2.81 12.95
CA MET A 50 15.73 1.69 12.67
C MET A 50 16.32 0.77 11.59
N VAL A 51 16.45 -0.52 11.89
CA VAL A 51 16.85 -1.55 10.92
C VAL A 51 15.63 -1.93 10.09
N VAL A 52 15.77 -1.89 8.77
CA VAL A 52 14.68 -2.23 7.86
C VAL A 52 15.04 -3.50 7.11
N TRP A 53 14.14 -4.49 7.16
CA TRP A 53 14.27 -5.74 6.41
C TRP A 53 14.23 -5.45 4.90
N ASP A 54 15.12 -6.11 4.14
CA ASP A 54 15.24 -5.91 2.69
C ASP A 54 14.25 -6.75 1.87
N GLY A 55 12.97 -6.69 2.25
CA GLY A 55 11.85 -7.24 1.47
C GLY A 55 11.06 -6.13 0.80
N ALA A 56 10.23 -6.46 -0.17
CA ALA A 56 9.35 -5.50 -0.84
C ALA A 56 8.07 -6.16 -1.35
N CYS A 57 7.00 -5.37 -1.45
CA CYS A 57 5.77 -5.79 -2.09
C CYS A 57 5.95 -5.84 -3.61
N GLY A 58 5.81 -7.04 -4.22
CA GLY A 58 6.00 -7.23 -5.66
C GLY A 58 5.09 -6.34 -6.52
N VAL A 59 3.88 -6.03 -6.07
CA VAL A 59 2.97 -5.13 -6.79
C VAL A 59 3.52 -3.70 -6.81
N HIS A 60 3.97 -3.19 -5.66
CA HIS A 60 4.41 -1.80 -5.54
C HIS A 60 5.82 -1.57 -6.13
N GLU A 61 6.65 -2.61 -6.23
CA GLU A 61 7.95 -2.56 -6.92
C GLU A 61 7.81 -2.39 -8.44
N GLU A 62 6.71 -2.87 -9.03
CA GLU A 62 6.49 -2.86 -10.48
C GLU A 62 6.03 -1.50 -11.03
N PHE A 63 5.73 -0.50 -10.22
CA PHE A 63 5.33 0.81 -10.74
C PHE A 63 6.51 1.58 -11.34
N SER A 64 6.29 2.16 -12.54
CA SER A 64 7.26 2.96 -13.27
C SER A 64 6.90 4.44 -13.19
N VAL A 65 7.88 5.27 -12.82
CA VAL A 65 7.75 6.73 -12.82
C VAL A 65 7.45 7.23 -14.23
N GLU A 66 8.11 6.69 -15.26
CA GLU A 66 7.97 7.09 -16.65
C GLU A 66 6.53 6.92 -17.11
N LYS A 67 5.92 5.76 -16.83
CA LYS A 67 4.51 5.49 -17.18
C LYS A 67 3.54 6.37 -16.40
N ILE A 68 3.83 6.69 -15.13
CA ILE A 68 3.03 7.62 -14.34
C ILE A 68 3.09 9.03 -14.94
N LEU A 69 4.28 9.48 -15.34
CA LEU A 69 4.46 10.78 -15.99
C LEU A 69 3.80 10.84 -17.38
N GLU A 70 3.79 9.74 -18.13
CA GLU A 70 3.03 9.62 -19.39
C GLU A 70 1.52 9.77 -19.13
N LEU A 71 0.99 9.08 -18.12
CA LEU A 71 -0.43 9.28 -17.73
C LEU A 71 -0.69 10.73 -17.29
N LYS A 72 0.22 11.34 -16.55
CA LYS A 72 0.08 12.74 -16.11
C LYS A 72 0.06 13.72 -17.30
N LYS A 73 0.78 13.42 -18.39
CA LYS A 73 0.70 14.22 -19.64
C LYS A 73 -0.66 14.09 -20.31
N LEU A 74 -1.28 12.91 -20.28
CA LEU A 74 -2.62 12.66 -20.85
C LEU A 74 -3.73 13.21 -19.95
N HIS A 75 -3.49 13.26 -18.64
CA HIS A 75 -4.41 13.71 -17.61
C HIS A 75 -3.74 14.77 -16.73
N PRO A 76 -3.49 15.99 -17.25
CA PRO A 76 -2.68 17.00 -16.57
C PRO A 76 -3.26 17.46 -15.22
N GLU A 77 -4.59 17.42 -15.07
CA GLU A 77 -5.28 17.80 -13.83
C GLU A 77 -5.40 16.64 -12.83
N ALA A 78 -5.08 15.39 -13.25
CA ALA A 78 -5.20 14.24 -12.35
C ALA A 78 -4.17 14.30 -11.22
N LYS A 79 -4.59 14.05 -9.99
CA LYS A 79 -3.69 13.88 -8.85
C LYS A 79 -3.18 12.46 -8.74
N VAL A 80 -1.89 12.32 -8.43
CA VAL A 80 -1.22 11.03 -8.25
C VAL A 80 -1.32 10.61 -6.80
N LEU A 81 -1.98 9.47 -6.56
CA LEU A 81 -2.16 8.86 -5.24
C LEU A 81 -1.28 7.62 -5.13
N ALA A 82 -0.31 7.58 -4.22
CA ALA A 82 0.61 6.46 -4.10
C ALA A 82 0.59 5.80 -2.71
N HIS A 83 0.71 4.48 -2.70
CA HIS A 83 0.91 3.73 -1.47
C HIS A 83 2.37 3.83 -1.01
N PRO A 84 2.67 3.94 0.31
CA PRO A 84 4.04 4.14 0.81
C PRO A 84 4.98 2.94 0.58
N GLU A 85 4.47 1.78 0.18
CA GLU A 85 5.27 0.64 -0.29
C GLU A 85 5.82 0.83 -1.71
N CYS A 86 5.42 1.86 -2.43
CA CYS A 86 6.02 2.20 -3.71
C CYS A 86 7.47 2.67 -3.54
N ARG A 87 8.30 2.43 -4.57
CA ARG A 87 9.69 2.90 -4.58
C ARG A 87 9.76 4.42 -4.45
N ARG A 88 10.78 4.90 -3.78
CA ARG A 88 10.99 6.34 -3.55
C ARG A 88 10.80 7.23 -4.79
N PRO A 89 11.32 6.90 -5.99
CA PRO A 89 11.08 7.73 -7.18
C PRO A 89 9.60 7.91 -7.52
N VAL A 90 8.77 6.89 -7.29
CA VAL A 90 7.30 6.97 -7.47
C VAL A 90 6.68 7.89 -6.41
N LEU A 91 7.12 7.78 -5.16
CA LEU A 91 6.63 8.63 -4.08
C LEU A 91 6.95 10.12 -4.30
N LEU A 92 8.08 10.42 -4.95
CA LEU A 92 8.47 11.81 -5.25
C LEU A 92 7.58 12.51 -6.29
N VAL A 93 6.85 11.75 -7.12
CA VAL A 93 5.91 12.31 -8.11
C VAL A 93 4.46 12.21 -7.66
N ALA A 94 4.21 11.72 -6.46
CA ALA A 94 2.87 11.61 -5.89
C ALA A 94 2.41 12.93 -5.26
N ASP A 95 1.16 13.30 -5.52
CA ASP A 95 0.49 14.44 -4.86
C ASP A 95 0.03 14.07 -3.44
N HIS A 96 -0.27 12.78 -3.21
CA HIS A 96 -0.62 12.26 -1.89
C HIS A 96 -0.07 10.86 -1.69
N ILE A 97 0.53 10.61 -0.51
CA ILE A 97 1.06 9.32 -0.11
C ILE A 97 0.30 8.86 1.14
N GLY A 98 -0.20 7.62 1.12
CA GLY A 98 -0.91 7.11 2.28
C GLY A 98 -1.34 5.65 2.15
N SER A 99 -1.84 5.11 3.26
CA SER A 99 -2.50 3.79 3.25
C SER A 99 -3.71 3.79 2.33
N THR A 100 -4.21 2.62 1.98
CA THR A 100 -5.43 2.49 1.15
C THR A 100 -6.61 3.29 1.73
N ALA A 101 -6.77 3.30 3.05
CA ALA A 101 -7.80 4.10 3.71
C ALA A 101 -7.55 5.61 3.58
N ALA A 102 -6.29 6.04 3.72
CA ALA A 102 -5.92 7.45 3.54
C ALA A 102 -6.10 7.92 2.09
N LEU A 103 -5.73 7.08 1.11
CA LEU A 103 -5.95 7.38 -0.31
C LEU A 103 -7.44 7.51 -0.64
N LEU A 104 -8.27 6.63 -0.10
CA LEU A 104 -9.73 6.68 -0.28
C LEU A 104 -10.31 7.97 0.32
N LYS A 105 -9.93 8.29 1.56
CA LYS A 105 -10.34 9.51 2.24
C LYS A 105 -9.92 10.75 1.46
N PHE A 106 -8.65 10.84 1.06
CA PHE A 106 -8.14 11.97 0.27
C PHE A 106 -8.94 12.13 -1.02
N ALA A 107 -9.16 11.03 -1.75
CA ALA A 107 -9.91 11.06 -2.99
C ALA A 107 -11.36 11.55 -2.81
N SER A 108 -11.97 11.32 -1.65
CA SER A 108 -13.33 11.78 -1.33
C SER A 108 -13.37 13.27 -0.97
N GLU A 109 -12.36 13.76 -0.24
CA GLU A 109 -12.31 15.12 0.28
C GLU A 109 -11.72 16.14 -0.71
N ASP A 110 -10.79 15.72 -1.56
CA ASP A 110 -10.12 16.60 -2.52
C ASP A 110 -11.05 16.99 -3.69
N PRO A 111 -11.05 18.27 -4.14
CA PRO A 111 -11.91 18.74 -5.22
C PRO A 111 -11.53 18.20 -6.62
N ALA A 112 -10.35 17.60 -6.81
CA ALA A 112 -9.95 17.03 -8.08
C ALA A 112 -10.94 15.96 -8.54
N ARG A 113 -11.13 15.87 -9.85
CA ARG A 113 -12.06 14.94 -10.49
C ARG A 113 -11.37 13.72 -11.10
N GLU A 114 -10.06 13.78 -11.26
CA GLU A 114 -9.27 12.70 -11.82
C GLU A 114 -8.12 12.33 -10.89
N PHE A 115 -7.88 11.04 -10.73
CA PHE A 115 -6.82 10.51 -9.89
C PHE A 115 -6.09 9.37 -10.60
N ILE A 116 -4.76 9.43 -10.64
CA ILE A 116 -3.89 8.33 -11.03
C ILE A 116 -3.57 7.55 -9.77
N VAL A 117 -4.01 6.29 -9.70
CA VAL A 117 -3.94 5.47 -8.50
C VAL A 117 -2.78 4.48 -8.60
N VAL A 118 -1.78 4.65 -7.75
CA VAL A 118 -0.53 3.90 -7.74
C VAL A 118 -0.50 2.96 -6.54
N THR A 119 -1.36 1.95 -6.59
CA THR A 119 -1.45 0.84 -5.63
C THR A 119 -2.19 -0.34 -6.27
N GLU A 120 -2.43 -1.40 -5.51
CA GLU A 120 -3.18 -2.59 -5.97
C GLU A 120 -4.58 -2.18 -6.47
N ALA A 121 -4.96 -2.70 -7.64
CA ALA A 121 -6.13 -2.24 -8.38
C ALA A 121 -7.49 -2.52 -7.72
N GLY A 122 -7.54 -3.41 -6.73
CA GLY A 122 -8.78 -3.75 -6.01
C GLY A 122 -9.44 -2.56 -5.31
N ILE A 123 -8.64 -1.56 -4.88
CA ILE A 123 -9.17 -0.34 -4.25
C ILE A 123 -10.06 0.48 -5.18
N LEU A 124 -9.83 0.39 -6.50
CA LEU A 124 -10.56 1.19 -7.50
C LEU A 124 -12.06 0.95 -7.48
N HIS A 125 -12.48 -0.29 -7.15
CA HIS A 125 -13.90 -0.61 -7.02
C HIS A 125 -14.56 0.28 -5.95
N ARG A 126 -13.97 0.33 -4.79
CA ARG A 126 -14.47 1.12 -3.66
C ARG A 126 -14.36 2.63 -3.94
N MET A 127 -13.25 3.08 -4.50
CA MET A 127 -13.07 4.48 -4.88
C MET A 127 -14.18 4.96 -5.82
N ARG A 128 -14.51 4.18 -6.85
CA ARG A 128 -15.58 4.51 -7.81
C ARG A 128 -16.97 4.46 -7.18
N GLN A 129 -17.20 3.51 -6.29
CA GLN A 129 -18.48 3.36 -5.60
C GLN A 129 -18.76 4.56 -4.67
N GLU A 130 -17.75 5.00 -3.92
CA GLU A 130 -17.89 6.11 -2.97
C GLU A 130 -17.82 7.49 -3.66
N ASN A 131 -17.27 7.56 -4.88
CA ASN A 131 -17.07 8.82 -5.61
C ASN A 131 -17.53 8.68 -7.07
N PRO A 132 -18.84 8.51 -7.35
CA PRO A 132 -19.34 8.22 -8.71
C PRO A 132 -19.08 9.34 -9.73
N GLY A 133 -18.79 10.58 -9.27
CA GLY A 133 -18.47 11.73 -10.15
C GLY A 133 -16.98 11.91 -10.43
N LYS A 134 -16.12 10.98 -10.01
CA LYS A 134 -14.66 11.08 -10.15
C LYS A 134 -14.10 9.94 -11.00
N THR A 135 -13.01 10.21 -11.70
CA THR A 135 -12.31 9.25 -12.55
C THR A 135 -11.07 8.71 -11.80
N PHE A 136 -10.94 7.39 -11.75
CA PHE A 136 -9.81 6.71 -11.14
C PHE A 136 -9.08 5.86 -12.18
N ILE A 137 -7.84 6.24 -12.47
CA ILE A 137 -6.97 5.68 -13.51
C ILE A 137 -5.91 4.83 -12.81
N PRO A 138 -5.90 3.50 -13.03
CA PRO A 138 -4.84 2.66 -12.46
C PRO A 138 -3.50 2.98 -13.14
N ALA A 139 -2.45 3.19 -12.37
CA ALA A 139 -1.10 3.27 -12.92
C ALA A 139 -0.68 1.89 -13.45
N PRO A 140 -0.14 1.80 -14.69
CA PRO A 140 0.28 0.51 -15.23
C PRO A 140 1.62 0.05 -14.62
N PRO A 141 1.86 -1.28 -14.51
CA PRO A 141 3.15 -1.81 -14.14
C PRO A 141 4.20 -1.60 -15.23
N ALA A 142 5.48 -1.64 -14.87
CA ALA A 142 6.59 -1.41 -15.80
C ALA A 142 6.64 -2.44 -16.92
N GLY A 143 6.43 -3.73 -16.60
CA GLY A 143 6.74 -4.85 -17.48
C GLY A 143 5.57 -5.53 -18.18
N SER A 144 4.29 -5.17 -17.95
CA SER A 144 3.16 -5.91 -18.53
C SER A 144 2.36 -5.10 -19.55
N SER A 145 1.82 -5.83 -20.54
CA SER A 145 0.80 -5.32 -21.46
C SER A 145 -0.59 -5.19 -20.82
N CYS A 146 -0.79 -5.81 -19.65
CA CYS A 146 -2.01 -5.67 -18.85
C CYS A 146 -1.90 -4.46 -17.92
N GLY A 147 -2.76 -3.48 -18.08
CA GLY A 147 -2.78 -2.26 -17.28
C GLY A 147 -3.29 -2.43 -15.85
N CYS A 148 -3.27 -3.64 -15.29
CA CYS A 148 -3.81 -3.90 -13.96
C CYS A 148 -2.73 -4.44 -13.01
N ASN A 149 -2.55 -3.75 -11.87
CA ASN A 149 -1.70 -4.20 -10.77
C ASN A 149 -2.55 -5.00 -9.76
N ASN A 150 -2.83 -6.25 -10.09
CA ASN A 150 -3.53 -7.17 -9.20
C ASN A 150 -2.55 -8.02 -8.40
N CYS A 151 -2.73 -8.07 -7.11
CA CYS A 151 -1.95 -8.96 -6.25
C CYS A 151 -2.48 -10.39 -6.36
N ALA A 152 -1.68 -11.30 -6.92
CA ALA A 152 -2.04 -12.71 -7.04
C ALA A 152 -2.36 -13.35 -5.67
N TYR A 153 -1.62 -12.98 -4.63
CA TYR A 153 -1.86 -13.48 -3.27
C TYR A 153 -3.19 -13.00 -2.68
N MET A 154 -3.56 -11.73 -2.86
CA MET A 154 -4.87 -11.23 -2.43
C MET A 154 -6.01 -11.93 -3.19
N LYS A 155 -5.82 -12.24 -4.48
CA LYS A 155 -6.82 -12.95 -5.30
C LYS A 155 -6.96 -14.43 -4.94
N MET A 156 -6.07 -15.00 -4.12
CA MET A 156 -6.24 -16.35 -3.57
C MET A 156 -7.37 -16.42 -2.53
N VAL A 157 -7.73 -15.29 -1.92
CA VAL A 157 -8.87 -15.20 -1.00
C VAL A 157 -10.14 -15.01 -1.81
N THR A 158 -11.03 -16.01 -1.79
CA THR A 158 -12.30 -16.00 -2.52
C THR A 158 -13.47 -15.94 -1.55
N LEU A 159 -14.63 -15.48 -2.03
CA LEU A 159 -15.86 -15.45 -1.23
C LEU A 159 -16.21 -16.83 -0.69
N GLU A 160 -16.03 -17.88 -1.50
CA GLU A 160 -16.25 -19.28 -1.09
C GLU A 160 -15.32 -19.69 0.06
N LYS A 161 -14.03 -19.33 0.01
CA LYS A 161 -13.10 -19.62 1.09
C LYS A 161 -13.46 -18.88 2.38
N ILE A 162 -13.91 -17.64 2.29
CA ILE A 162 -14.37 -16.85 3.43
C ILE A 162 -15.62 -17.53 4.04
N TYR A 163 -16.59 -17.87 3.20
CA TYR A 163 -17.81 -18.55 3.64
C TYR A 163 -17.49 -19.87 4.37
N ARG A 164 -16.63 -20.72 3.78
CA ARG A 164 -16.23 -21.99 4.40
C ARG A 164 -15.49 -21.78 5.73
N ALA A 165 -14.56 -20.80 5.77
CA ALA A 165 -13.84 -20.50 7.00
C ALA A 165 -14.77 -20.07 8.14
N LEU A 166 -15.77 -19.24 7.84
CA LEU A 166 -16.77 -18.81 8.84
C LEU A 166 -17.72 -19.94 9.26
N ARG A 167 -18.15 -20.78 8.30
CA ARG A 167 -19.08 -21.87 8.58
C ARG A 167 -18.42 -23.01 9.37
N ASP A 168 -17.21 -23.39 9.00
CA ASP A 168 -16.53 -24.59 9.49
C ASP A 168 -15.48 -24.27 10.56
N GLU A 169 -15.21 -22.96 10.82
CA GLU A 169 -14.15 -22.47 11.71
C GLU A 169 -12.77 -23.08 11.35
N LYS A 170 -12.52 -23.24 10.04
CA LYS A 170 -11.31 -23.90 9.49
C LYS A 170 -10.76 -23.13 8.30
N PRO A 171 -9.44 -23.29 7.98
CA PRO A 171 -8.43 -24.03 8.75
C PRO A 171 -8.01 -23.30 10.01
N GLU A 172 -7.69 -24.04 11.06
CA GLU A 172 -6.98 -23.50 12.20
C GLU A 172 -5.54 -23.13 11.80
N VAL A 173 -5.08 -21.98 12.25
CA VAL A 173 -3.70 -21.54 12.00
C VAL A 173 -2.84 -21.91 13.20
N LEU A 174 -2.14 -23.00 13.07
CA LEU A 174 -1.17 -23.46 14.09
C LEU A 174 0.19 -22.78 13.86
N ILE A 175 0.84 -22.44 14.95
CA ILE A 175 2.21 -21.90 14.96
C ILE A 175 3.05 -22.94 15.72
N ASP A 176 4.07 -23.47 15.07
CA ASP A 176 5.02 -24.38 15.71
C ASP A 176 5.79 -23.60 16.79
N GLU A 177 5.96 -24.22 17.96
CA GLU A 177 6.70 -23.65 19.10
C GLU A 177 8.20 -23.52 18.82
#